data_e1983099f592d44f425e44320a18590b
#
_entry.id   e1983099f592d44f425e44320a18590b
#
_cell.length_a   1.000
_cell.length_b   1.000
_cell.length_c   1.000
_cell.angle_alpha   90.00
_cell.angle_beta   90.00
_cell.angle_gamma   90.00
#
_symmetry.space_group_name_H-M   'P 1'
#
loop_
_entity.id
_entity.type
_entity.pdbx_description
1 polymer ?
#
loop_
_entity_poly.entity_id
_entity_poly.type
_entity_poly.pdbx_seq_one_letter_code
_entity_poly.pdbx_strand_id
1 'polypeptide(L)'
;MTTEVHELPEVGEIVVATIAKIGDHGAYATLDEYNGIQGFLHVSEIAHGWVRNVSKFVKEGEKKVLLVKKIRAGREEIDLSLKQVSREQRKNKLLDVKLFQKGKGIIKNVQEKTKLSDDDIEKLEDKILSKYDSVYDGVIDIARNGIKVFSDLKLAKKILDVIEEVSVKIKLPSVEIRGILELTDNSSNGVENIKNSLQGFEKTNQSVEILYIG
;
A
#
# COMPACT_ATOMS: atom_id res chain seq x y z
N MET A 1 0.18 7.26 -11.42
CA MET A 1 1.11 8.37 -11.11
C MET A 1 2.51 7.82 -11.28
N THR A 2 3.12 8.11 -12.41
CA THR A 2 4.51 7.81 -12.70
C THR A 2 5.36 8.47 -11.63
N THR A 3 6.09 7.70 -10.86
CA THR A 3 7.18 8.21 -10.04
C THR A 3 8.32 8.61 -10.97
N GLU A 4 8.13 9.72 -11.68
CA GLU A 4 9.29 10.49 -12.12
C GLU A 4 10.12 10.74 -10.87
N VAL A 5 11.38 10.40 -10.92
CA VAL A 5 12.34 10.73 -9.86
C VAL A 5 12.49 12.24 -9.89
N HIS A 6 11.54 12.94 -9.27
CA HIS A 6 11.70 14.37 -9.00
C HIS A 6 12.84 14.48 -8.01
N GLU A 7 13.88 15.21 -8.39
CA GLU A 7 15.00 15.47 -7.49
C GLU A 7 14.54 16.18 -6.19
N LEU A 8 13.40 16.88 -6.25
CA LEU A 8 12.77 17.58 -5.12
C LEU A 8 11.26 17.28 -5.04
N PRO A 9 10.69 17.21 -3.83
CA PRO A 9 9.23 17.06 -3.66
C PRO A 9 8.49 18.34 -4.08
N GLU A 10 7.18 18.23 -4.28
CA GLU A 10 6.32 19.37 -4.56
C GLU A 10 5.72 19.98 -3.28
N VAL A 11 5.39 21.29 -3.35
CA VAL A 11 4.65 21.95 -2.26
C VAL A 11 3.22 21.38 -2.19
N GLY A 12 2.79 20.96 -1.00
CA GLY A 12 1.52 20.27 -0.78
C GLY A 12 1.62 18.75 -0.85
N GLU A 13 2.76 18.22 -1.24
CA GLU A 13 2.98 16.78 -1.28
C GLU A 13 3.09 16.18 0.13
N ILE A 14 2.56 14.96 0.28
CA ILE A 14 2.67 14.17 1.51
C ILE A 14 3.79 13.16 1.34
N VAL A 15 4.79 13.25 2.21
CA VAL A 15 6.01 12.44 2.14
C VAL A 15 6.23 11.64 3.41
N VAL A 16 6.95 10.53 3.31
CA VAL A 16 7.47 9.81 4.48
C VAL A 16 8.88 10.30 4.76
N ALA A 17 9.11 10.70 6.00
CA ALA A 17 10.41 11.19 6.43
C ALA A 17 10.81 10.56 7.78
N THR A 18 12.09 10.31 7.94
CA THR A 18 12.70 9.82 9.18
C THR A 18 13.25 11.00 9.97
N ILE A 19 12.85 11.14 11.24
CA ILE A 19 13.35 12.18 12.13
C ILE A 19 14.83 11.93 12.40
N ALA A 20 15.70 12.82 11.92
CA ALA A 20 17.14 12.70 12.05
C ALA A 20 17.68 13.31 13.35
N LYS A 21 17.17 14.49 13.73
CA LYS A 21 17.61 15.20 14.92
C LYS A 21 16.51 16.08 15.49
N ILE A 22 16.45 16.15 16.82
CA ILE A 22 15.51 17.02 17.54
C ILE A 22 16.26 18.19 18.15
N GLY A 23 15.70 19.41 18.02
CA GLY A 23 16.19 20.65 18.63
C GLY A 23 15.08 21.41 19.35
N ASP A 24 15.43 22.53 19.96
CA ASP A 24 14.50 23.36 20.76
C ASP A 24 13.39 24.00 19.92
N HIS A 25 13.68 24.28 18.64
CA HIS A 25 12.75 24.97 17.73
C HIS A 25 12.04 24.05 16.75
N GLY A 26 12.31 22.73 16.80
CA GLY A 26 11.71 21.76 15.89
C GLY A 26 12.57 20.52 15.70
N ALA A 27 12.36 19.81 14.60
CA ALA A 27 13.09 18.61 14.26
C ALA A 27 13.55 18.65 12.79
N TYR A 28 14.72 18.12 12.54
CA TYR A 28 15.20 17.83 11.19
C TYR A 28 14.74 16.44 10.80
N ALA A 29 14.22 16.29 9.61
CA ALA A 29 13.76 15.03 9.08
C ALA A 29 14.37 14.78 7.70
N THR A 30 14.73 13.53 7.43
CA THR A 30 15.28 13.09 6.15
C THR A 30 14.15 12.47 5.34
N LEU A 31 13.89 12.98 4.13
CA LEU A 31 12.85 12.49 3.25
C LEU A 31 13.29 11.15 2.64
N ASP A 32 12.58 10.07 3.02
CA ASP A 32 12.96 8.71 2.63
C ASP A 32 12.76 8.43 1.12
N GLU A 33 11.85 9.17 0.48
CA GLU A 33 11.47 9.01 -0.92
C GLU A 33 12.32 9.89 -1.86
N TYR A 34 13.13 10.80 -1.31
CA TYR A 34 13.88 11.83 -2.06
C TYR A 34 15.38 11.81 -1.74
N ASN A 35 16.03 10.66 -1.91
CA ASN A 35 17.47 10.47 -1.75
C ASN A 35 18.06 11.04 -0.44
N GLY A 36 17.24 11.12 0.61
CA GLY A 36 17.68 11.59 1.90
C GLY A 36 17.80 13.11 2.04
N ILE A 37 17.13 13.88 1.19
CA ILE A 37 17.04 15.33 1.33
C ILE A 37 16.50 15.68 2.72
N GLN A 38 17.10 16.69 3.34
CA GLN A 38 16.70 17.16 4.67
C GLN A 38 15.58 18.20 4.60
N GLY A 39 14.58 18.03 5.48
CA GLY A 39 13.56 19.02 5.72
C GLY A 39 13.51 19.43 7.19
N PHE A 40 12.92 20.57 7.48
CA PHE A 40 12.76 21.11 8.82
C PHE A 40 11.30 21.14 9.23
N LEU A 41 10.99 20.49 10.35
CA LEU A 41 9.68 20.48 11.01
C LEU A 41 9.70 21.45 12.19
N HIS A 42 9.26 22.70 11.95
CA HIS A 42 9.22 23.73 12.99
C HIS A 42 8.25 23.35 14.13
N VAL A 43 8.55 23.76 15.36
CA VAL A 43 7.74 23.44 16.56
C VAL A 43 6.25 23.81 16.39
N SER A 44 5.93 24.91 15.72
CA SER A 44 4.55 25.34 15.42
C SER A 44 3.81 24.46 14.40
N GLU A 45 4.53 23.59 13.67
CA GLU A 45 3.98 22.68 12.66
C GLU A 45 3.87 21.23 13.17
N ILE A 46 4.22 20.97 14.42
CA ILE A 46 4.15 19.64 15.03
C ILE A 46 2.73 19.30 15.47
N ALA A 47 2.08 20.21 16.20
CA ALA A 47 0.72 20.01 16.73
C ALA A 47 -0.06 21.31 16.79
N HIS A 48 -1.39 21.20 16.94
CA HIS A 48 -2.24 22.34 17.24
C HIS A 48 -2.05 22.74 18.72
N GLY A 49 -1.75 24.01 18.97
CA GLY A 49 -1.49 24.54 20.30
C GLY A 49 0.02 24.68 20.63
N TRP A 50 0.31 24.99 21.89
CA TRP A 50 1.66 25.27 22.32
C TRP A 50 2.46 23.99 22.64
N VAL A 51 3.48 23.72 21.85
CA VAL A 51 4.40 22.58 22.03
C VAL A 51 5.58 23.05 22.89
N ARG A 52 5.63 22.64 24.15
CA ARG A 52 6.78 22.93 25.05
C ARG A 52 7.96 22.00 24.83
N ASN A 53 7.71 20.78 24.40
CA ASN A 53 8.73 19.74 24.23
C ASN A 53 8.46 18.95 22.96
N VAL A 54 9.34 19.09 21.98
CA VAL A 54 9.27 18.44 20.68
C VAL A 54 9.38 16.92 20.80
N SER A 55 10.23 16.42 21.71
CA SER A 55 10.46 14.98 21.92
C SER A 55 9.24 14.20 22.42
N LYS A 56 8.17 14.88 22.88
CA LYS A 56 6.89 14.22 23.20
C LYS A 56 6.08 13.83 21.97
N PHE A 57 6.31 14.46 20.83
CA PHE A 57 5.54 14.28 19.59
C PHE A 57 6.31 13.49 18.53
N VAL A 58 7.62 13.61 18.51
CA VAL A 58 8.51 12.95 17.57
C VAL A 58 9.76 12.43 18.28
N LYS A 59 10.29 11.31 17.82
CA LYS A 59 11.52 10.70 18.33
C LYS A 59 12.53 10.56 17.21
N GLU A 60 13.83 10.67 17.55
CA GLU A 60 14.90 10.41 16.59
C GLU A 60 14.83 8.97 16.08
N GLY A 61 15.01 8.78 14.78
CA GLY A 61 14.85 7.51 14.09
C GLY A 61 13.39 7.13 13.78
N GLU A 62 12.41 7.91 14.25
CA GLU A 62 10.99 7.62 13.99
C GLU A 62 10.58 8.09 12.59
N LYS A 63 9.85 7.24 11.86
CA LYS A 63 9.23 7.61 10.58
C LYS A 63 7.91 8.33 10.80
N LYS A 64 7.75 9.46 10.17
CA LYS A 64 6.53 10.28 10.17
C LYS A 64 6.07 10.58 8.76
N VAL A 65 4.77 10.70 8.60
CA VAL A 65 4.16 11.23 7.36
C VAL A 65 3.98 12.72 7.56
N LEU A 66 4.59 13.51 6.69
CA LEU A 66 4.68 14.96 6.77
C LEU A 66 4.18 15.58 5.47
N LEU A 67 3.64 16.80 5.56
CA LEU A 67 3.28 17.62 4.40
C LEU A 67 4.44 18.55 4.06
N VAL A 68 4.80 18.64 2.79
CA VAL A 68 5.73 19.63 2.28
C VAL A 68 5.01 20.98 2.20
N LYS A 69 5.35 21.90 3.12
CA LYS A 69 4.68 23.20 3.24
C LYS A 69 5.28 24.24 2.33
N LYS A 70 6.60 24.23 2.21
CA LYS A 70 7.36 25.20 1.42
C LYS A 70 8.72 24.64 1.04
N ILE A 71 9.15 25.00 -0.16
CA ILE A 71 10.49 24.70 -0.66
C ILE A 71 11.18 26.03 -0.95
N ARG A 72 12.36 26.25 -0.39
CA ARG A 72 13.17 27.45 -0.64
C ARG A 72 14.19 27.14 -1.71
N ALA A 73 13.87 27.50 -2.94
CA ALA A 73 14.80 27.39 -4.06
C ALA A 73 16.10 28.14 -3.75
N GLY A 74 17.24 27.45 -3.86
CA GLY A 74 18.58 28.00 -3.63
C GLY A 74 19.21 27.66 -2.27
N ARG A 75 18.48 27.09 -1.31
CA ARG A 75 19.03 26.61 -0.02
C ARG A 75 18.74 25.15 0.28
N GLU A 76 18.03 24.45 -0.60
CA GLU A 76 17.55 23.08 -0.35
C GLU A 76 16.81 22.92 1.01
N GLU A 77 16.23 24.03 1.50
CA GLU A 77 15.48 24.03 2.75
C GLU A 77 14.00 23.69 2.45
N ILE A 78 13.55 22.59 3.01
CA ILE A 78 12.16 22.12 2.89
C ILE A 78 11.48 22.29 4.23
N ASP A 79 10.45 23.14 4.29
CA ASP A 79 9.61 23.29 5.49
C ASP A 79 8.53 22.22 5.49
N LEU A 80 8.44 21.47 6.58
CA LEU A 80 7.53 20.33 6.75
C LEU A 80 6.45 20.63 7.81
N SER A 81 5.29 19.96 7.68
CA SER A 81 4.21 20.04 8.66
C SER A 81 3.68 18.64 9.02
N LEU A 82 3.57 18.38 10.31
CA LEU A 82 2.93 17.18 10.85
C LEU A 82 1.44 17.43 11.15
N LYS A 83 1.10 18.63 11.63
CA LYS A 83 -0.28 18.97 12.05
C LYS A 83 -1.25 19.07 10.89
N GLN A 84 -0.77 19.37 9.67
CA GLN A 84 -1.61 19.53 8.48
C GLN A 84 -1.93 18.20 7.78
N VAL A 85 -1.36 17.08 8.25
CA VAL A 85 -1.65 15.74 7.71
C VAL A 85 -2.79 15.10 8.50
N SER A 86 -3.92 14.83 7.84
CA SER A 86 -5.04 14.12 8.44
C SER A 86 -4.69 12.66 8.77
N ARG A 87 -5.51 12.03 9.64
CA ARG A 87 -5.35 10.60 9.95
C ARG A 87 -5.53 9.71 8.72
N GLU A 88 -6.46 10.07 7.86
CA GLU A 88 -6.76 9.34 6.64
C GLU A 88 -5.61 9.46 5.62
N GLN A 89 -5.12 10.67 5.36
CA GLN A 89 -3.97 10.91 4.50
C GLN A 89 -2.73 10.15 4.97
N ARG A 90 -2.50 10.13 6.30
CA ARG A 90 -1.39 9.36 6.88
C ARG A 90 -1.54 7.86 6.64
N LYS A 91 -2.75 7.33 6.84
CA LYS A 91 -3.04 5.91 6.62
C LYS A 91 -2.83 5.53 5.15
N ASN A 92 -3.36 6.34 4.22
CA ASN A 92 -3.26 6.11 2.79
C ASN A 92 -1.79 6.16 2.34
N LYS A 93 -1.04 7.21 2.71
CA LYS A 93 0.39 7.32 2.35
C LYS A 93 1.22 6.14 2.88
N LEU A 94 0.98 5.70 4.11
CA LEU A 94 1.67 4.53 4.65
C LEU A 94 1.30 3.22 3.92
N LEU A 95 0.06 3.12 3.43
CA LEU A 95 -0.36 2.01 2.61
C LEU A 95 0.36 2.04 1.25
N ASP A 96 0.37 3.18 0.58
CA ASP A 96 1.03 3.37 -0.72
C ASP A 96 2.52 3.00 -0.66
N VAL A 97 3.22 3.50 0.37
CA VAL A 97 4.64 3.15 0.57
C VAL A 97 4.84 1.64 0.79
N LYS A 98 3.94 0.98 1.54
CA LYS A 98 4.00 -0.48 1.73
C LYS A 98 3.76 -1.23 0.42
N LEU A 99 2.79 -0.79 -0.39
CA LEU A 99 2.50 -1.41 -1.68
C LEU A 99 3.68 -1.23 -2.64
N PHE A 100 4.26 -0.04 -2.68
CA PHE A 100 5.45 0.25 -3.47
C PHE A 100 6.65 -0.63 -3.08
N GLN A 101 6.93 -0.75 -1.77
CA GLN A 101 8.01 -1.62 -1.28
C GLN A 101 7.78 -3.09 -1.63
N LYS A 102 6.54 -3.56 -1.53
CA LYS A 102 6.18 -4.91 -1.97
C LYS A 102 6.36 -5.09 -3.47
N GLY A 103 5.94 -4.11 -4.27
CA GLY A 103 6.15 -4.08 -5.72
C GLY A 103 7.62 -4.19 -6.08
N LYS A 104 8.48 -3.36 -5.46
CA LYS A 104 9.94 -3.43 -5.64
C LYS A 104 10.52 -4.80 -5.29
N GLY A 105 10.05 -5.42 -4.20
CA GLY A 105 10.46 -6.78 -3.82
C GLY A 105 10.09 -7.83 -4.88
N ILE A 106 8.92 -7.69 -5.50
CA ILE A 106 8.47 -8.56 -6.59
C ILE A 106 9.35 -8.37 -7.82
N ILE A 107 9.56 -7.13 -8.24
CA ILE A 107 10.40 -6.79 -9.40
C ILE A 107 11.83 -7.32 -9.22
N LYS A 108 12.40 -7.14 -8.05
CA LYS A 108 13.73 -7.68 -7.73
C LYS A 108 13.77 -9.22 -7.86
N ASN A 109 12.73 -9.91 -7.38
CA ASN A 109 12.62 -11.37 -7.54
C ASN A 109 12.51 -11.78 -9.01
N VAL A 110 11.74 -11.02 -9.81
CA VAL A 110 11.63 -11.22 -11.26
C VAL A 110 13.00 -11.02 -11.91
N GLN A 111 13.71 -9.95 -11.58
CA GLN A 111 15.04 -9.65 -12.12
C GLN A 111 16.05 -10.78 -11.83
N GLU A 112 16.11 -11.24 -10.58
CA GLU A 112 17.00 -12.33 -10.15
C GLU A 112 16.74 -13.63 -10.91
N LYS A 113 15.46 -13.98 -11.13
CA LYS A 113 15.07 -15.22 -11.82
C LYS A 113 15.18 -15.16 -13.33
N THR A 114 14.91 -14.00 -13.93
CA THR A 114 14.92 -13.82 -15.38
C THR A 114 16.26 -13.34 -15.91
N LYS A 115 17.11 -12.75 -15.04
CA LYS A 115 18.38 -12.08 -15.38
C LYS A 115 18.20 -10.96 -16.41
N LEU A 116 17.11 -10.22 -16.30
CA LEU A 116 16.85 -9.05 -17.12
C LEU A 116 17.80 -7.90 -16.76
N SER A 117 18.11 -7.05 -17.77
CA SER A 117 18.83 -5.80 -17.52
C SER A 117 17.96 -4.80 -16.75
N ASP A 118 18.61 -3.78 -16.16
CA ASP A 118 17.88 -2.72 -15.44
C ASP A 118 16.93 -1.97 -16.38
N ASP A 119 17.34 -1.71 -17.62
CA ASP A 119 16.50 -1.07 -18.66
C ASP A 119 15.25 -1.91 -19.02
N ASP A 120 15.37 -3.24 -19.03
CA ASP A 120 14.23 -4.11 -19.33
C ASP A 120 13.27 -4.18 -18.15
N ILE A 121 13.78 -4.06 -16.92
CA ILE A 121 12.99 -3.98 -15.70
C ILE A 121 12.21 -2.67 -15.65
N GLU A 122 12.84 -1.54 -15.94
CA GLU A 122 12.16 -0.24 -16.02
C GLU A 122 11.01 -0.27 -17.04
N LYS A 123 11.25 -0.80 -18.24
CA LYS A 123 10.19 -1.00 -19.23
C LYS A 123 9.07 -1.93 -18.76
N LEU A 124 9.40 -2.94 -17.97
CA LEU A 124 8.40 -3.83 -17.36
C LEU A 124 7.55 -3.10 -16.34
N GLU A 125 8.18 -2.33 -15.45
CA GLU A 125 7.49 -1.50 -14.46
C GLU A 125 6.57 -0.49 -15.14
N ASP A 126 7.05 0.25 -16.15
CA ASP A 126 6.25 1.21 -16.91
C ASP A 126 5.02 0.57 -17.57
N LYS A 127 5.18 -0.61 -18.16
CA LYS A 127 4.04 -1.34 -18.75
C LYS A 127 3.00 -1.74 -17.69
N ILE A 128 3.42 -2.18 -16.52
CA ILE A 128 2.49 -2.53 -15.45
C ILE A 128 1.81 -1.26 -14.92
N LEU A 129 2.57 -0.19 -14.67
CA LEU A 129 2.08 1.08 -14.16
C LEU A 129 1.17 1.82 -15.16
N SER A 130 1.26 1.53 -16.46
CA SER A 130 0.31 2.06 -17.45
C SER A 130 -1.13 1.56 -17.25
N LYS A 131 -1.31 0.45 -16.54
CA LYS A 131 -2.62 -0.21 -16.33
C LYS A 131 -3.04 -0.25 -14.85
N TYR A 132 -2.09 -0.22 -13.93
CA TYR A 132 -2.30 -0.37 -12.48
C TYR A 132 -1.63 0.77 -11.71
N ASP A 133 -2.19 1.12 -10.57
CA ASP A 133 -1.64 2.17 -9.70
C ASP A 133 -0.30 1.75 -9.06
N SER A 134 -0.09 0.45 -8.87
CA SER A 134 1.19 -0.11 -8.41
C SER A 134 1.49 -1.47 -9.05
N VAL A 135 2.77 -1.84 -9.09
CA VAL A 135 3.19 -3.19 -9.53
C VAL A 135 2.53 -4.27 -8.66
N TYR A 136 2.39 -4.01 -7.36
CA TYR A 136 1.78 -4.96 -6.44
C TYR A 136 0.30 -5.20 -6.75
N ASP A 137 -0.46 -4.15 -7.13
CA ASP A 137 -1.86 -4.27 -7.52
C ASP A 137 -2.02 -5.11 -8.80
N GLY A 138 -1.12 -4.92 -9.77
CA GLY A 138 -1.09 -5.76 -10.97
C GLY A 138 -0.87 -7.24 -10.65
N VAL A 139 0.02 -7.54 -9.71
CA VAL A 139 0.29 -8.93 -9.31
C VAL A 139 -0.84 -9.52 -8.47
N ILE A 140 -1.53 -8.71 -7.65
CA ILE A 140 -2.77 -9.13 -6.96
C ILE A 140 -3.87 -9.47 -7.97
N ASP A 141 -4.00 -8.69 -9.03
CA ASP A 141 -5.00 -8.97 -10.07
C ASP A 141 -4.70 -10.30 -10.79
N ILE A 142 -3.43 -10.60 -11.04
CA ILE A 142 -3.04 -11.93 -11.55
C ILE A 142 -3.41 -13.04 -10.55
N ALA A 143 -3.17 -12.83 -9.25
CA ALA A 143 -3.48 -13.82 -8.22
C ALA A 143 -4.99 -14.09 -8.11
N ARG A 144 -5.84 -13.12 -8.46
CA ARG A 144 -7.31 -13.25 -8.46
C ARG A 144 -7.89 -13.80 -9.75
N ASN A 145 -7.44 -13.27 -10.87
CA ASN A 145 -8.07 -13.44 -12.18
C ASN A 145 -7.19 -14.23 -13.16
N GLY A 146 -5.99 -14.63 -12.73
CA GLY A 146 -5.02 -15.37 -13.53
C GLY A 146 -4.22 -14.50 -14.46
N ILE A 147 -3.21 -15.13 -15.08
CA ILE A 147 -2.20 -14.43 -15.93
C ILE A 147 -2.79 -13.72 -17.16
N LYS A 148 -4.00 -14.09 -17.57
CA LYS A 148 -4.68 -13.50 -18.74
C LYS A 148 -4.88 -12.00 -18.63
N VAL A 149 -4.92 -11.43 -17.40
CA VAL A 149 -5.02 -9.98 -17.17
C VAL A 149 -3.83 -9.19 -17.74
N PHE A 150 -2.69 -9.85 -17.93
CA PHE A 150 -1.48 -9.23 -18.51
C PHE A 150 -1.30 -9.49 -20.01
N SER A 151 -2.28 -10.13 -20.69
CA SER A 151 -2.22 -10.40 -22.14
C SER A 151 -1.96 -9.15 -22.97
N ASP A 152 -2.56 -8.02 -22.57
CA ASP A 152 -2.46 -6.74 -23.27
C ASP A 152 -1.08 -6.10 -23.17
N LEU A 153 -0.31 -6.43 -22.11
CA LEU A 153 1.01 -5.85 -21.86
C LEU A 153 2.11 -6.43 -22.75
N LYS A 154 1.79 -7.48 -23.54
CA LYS A 154 2.72 -8.15 -24.48
C LYS A 154 4.08 -8.46 -23.86
N LEU A 155 4.06 -9.05 -22.66
CA LEU A 155 5.26 -9.46 -21.94
C LEU A 155 5.79 -10.80 -22.45
N ALA A 156 7.10 -11.01 -22.33
CA ALA A 156 7.70 -12.30 -22.69
C ALA A 156 7.18 -13.41 -21.76
N LYS A 157 6.92 -14.60 -22.32
CA LYS A 157 6.38 -15.74 -21.57
C LYS A 157 7.18 -16.05 -20.30
N LYS A 158 8.51 -16.00 -20.36
CA LYS A 158 9.41 -16.22 -19.23
C LYS A 158 9.14 -15.27 -18.05
N ILE A 159 8.81 -14.00 -18.36
CA ILE A 159 8.46 -12.99 -17.33
C ILE A 159 7.11 -13.33 -16.73
N LEU A 160 6.13 -13.67 -17.57
CA LEU A 160 4.78 -14.04 -17.14
C LEU A 160 4.81 -15.26 -16.21
N ASP A 161 5.56 -16.31 -16.54
CA ASP A 161 5.70 -17.53 -15.75
C ASP A 161 6.26 -17.21 -14.34
N VAL A 162 7.26 -16.31 -14.25
CA VAL A 162 7.84 -15.90 -12.96
C VAL A 162 6.88 -15.05 -12.16
N ILE A 163 6.16 -14.11 -12.79
CA ILE A 163 5.18 -13.26 -12.11
C ILE A 163 4.02 -14.14 -11.58
N GLU A 164 3.58 -15.12 -12.36
CA GLU A 164 2.55 -16.07 -11.93
C GLU A 164 3.01 -16.89 -10.72
N GLU A 165 4.25 -17.43 -10.73
CA GLU A 165 4.82 -18.13 -9.58
C GLU A 165 4.87 -17.26 -8.30
N VAL A 166 5.19 -15.98 -8.47
CA VAL A 166 5.21 -15.03 -7.35
C VAL A 166 3.80 -14.70 -6.88
N SER A 167 2.84 -14.55 -7.80
CA SER A 167 1.45 -14.22 -7.49
C SER A 167 0.77 -15.29 -6.62
N VAL A 168 1.05 -16.58 -6.87
CA VAL A 168 0.53 -17.71 -6.08
C VAL A 168 0.97 -17.63 -4.61
N LYS A 169 2.15 -17.05 -4.34
CA LYS A 169 2.69 -16.91 -2.97
C LYS A 169 2.10 -15.72 -2.21
N ILE A 170 1.39 -14.82 -2.90
CA ILE A 170 0.78 -13.64 -2.28
C ILE A 170 -0.52 -14.05 -1.60
N LYS A 171 -0.58 -13.81 -0.29
CA LYS A 171 -1.84 -13.95 0.44
C LYS A 171 -2.78 -12.81 0.00
N LEU A 172 -3.85 -13.18 -0.69
CA LEU A 172 -4.88 -12.23 -1.07
C LEU A 172 -5.54 -11.64 0.18
N PRO A 173 -5.78 -10.33 0.20
CA PRO A 173 -6.58 -9.74 1.27
C PRO A 173 -8.00 -10.35 1.19
N SER A 174 -8.41 -11.03 2.24
CA SER A 174 -9.76 -11.56 2.42
C SER A 174 -10.46 -10.78 3.53
N VAL A 175 -11.74 -10.55 3.36
CA VAL A 175 -12.61 -9.99 4.39
C VAL A 175 -13.53 -11.09 4.87
N GLU A 176 -13.46 -11.39 6.16
CA GLU A 176 -14.42 -12.30 6.80
C GLU A 176 -15.69 -11.51 7.13
N ILE A 177 -16.82 -11.96 6.60
CA ILE A 177 -18.14 -11.37 6.88
C ILE A 177 -18.92 -12.41 7.70
N ARG A 178 -19.36 -12.01 8.87
CA ARG A 178 -20.25 -12.83 9.71
C ARG A 178 -21.64 -12.21 9.71
N GLY A 179 -22.63 -13.03 9.54
CA GLY A 179 -24.03 -12.64 9.56
C GLY A 179 -24.90 -13.73 10.15
N ILE A 180 -26.10 -13.37 10.57
CA ILE A 180 -27.12 -14.31 11.03
C ILE A 180 -28.18 -14.37 9.95
N LEU A 181 -28.53 -15.57 9.51
CA LEU A 181 -29.59 -15.84 8.56
C LEU A 181 -30.73 -16.57 9.26
N GLU A 182 -31.89 -15.94 9.32
CA GLU A 182 -33.11 -16.57 9.82
C GLU A 182 -33.89 -17.18 8.67
N LEU A 183 -34.13 -18.50 8.72
CA LEU A 183 -34.88 -19.23 7.71
C LEU A 183 -36.05 -19.91 8.35
N THR A 184 -37.22 -19.82 7.72
CA THR A 184 -38.44 -20.48 8.14
C THR A 184 -39.06 -21.24 6.98
N ASP A 185 -39.41 -22.51 7.19
CA ASP A 185 -40.15 -23.32 6.25
C ASP A 185 -41.31 -23.97 6.99
N ASN A 186 -42.54 -23.67 6.58
CA ASN A 186 -43.78 -24.18 7.22
C ASN A 186 -44.27 -25.49 6.63
N SER A 187 -43.50 -26.13 5.75
CA SER A 187 -43.85 -27.43 5.20
C SER A 187 -43.62 -28.59 6.21
N SER A 188 -44.26 -29.74 5.98
CA SER A 188 -44.09 -30.93 6.84
C SER A 188 -42.62 -31.39 6.95
N ASN A 189 -41.79 -31.10 5.95
CA ASN A 189 -40.37 -31.46 5.87
C ASN A 189 -39.46 -30.22 5.91
N GLY A 190 -39.93 -29.11 6.52
CA GLY A 190 -39.25 -27.82 6.48
C GLY A 190 -37.82 -27.87 6.98
N VAL A 191 -37.53 -28.56 8.07
CA VAL A 191 -36.19 -28.70 8.63
C VAL A 191 -35.23 -29.38 7.64
N GLU A 192 -35.71 -30.42 6.97
CA GLU A 192 -34.90 -31.18 6.01
C GLU A 192 -34.65 -30.41 4.74
N ASN A 193 -35.63 -29.63 4.28
CA ASN A 193 -35.50 -28.72 3.15
C ASN A 193 -34.45 -27.62 3.41
N ILE A 194 -34.52 -26.96 4.56
CA ILE A 194 -33.55 -25.95 4.98
C ILE A 194 -32.14 -26.57 5.05
N LYS A 195 -32.00 -27.70 5.73
CA LYS A 195 -30.71 -28.38 5.87
C LYS A 195 -30.09 -28.74 4.51
N ASN A 196 -30.89 -29.35 3.61
CA ASN A 196 -30.41 -29.75 2.29
C ASN A 196 -30.00 -28.53 1.44
N SER A 197 -30.75 -27.42 1.51
CA SER A 197 -30.45 -26.19 0.80
C SER A 197 -29.14 -25.56 1.29
N LEU A 198 -28.96 -25.47 2.60
CA LEU A 198 -27.74 -24.88 3.21
C LEU A 198 -26.52 -25.77 2.95
N GLN A 199 -26.62 -27.08 3.11
CA GLN A 199 -25.53 -28.01 2.80
C GLN A 199 -25.18 -28.01 1.30
N GLY A 200 -26.15 -27.84 0.42
CA GLY A 200 -25.93 -27.70 -1.02
C GLY A 200 -25.14 -26.43 -1.35
N PHE A 201 -25.50 -25.33 -0.70
CA PHE A 201 -24.81 -24.05 -0.87
C PHE A 201 -23.36 -24.09 -0.35
N GLU A 202 -23.14 -24.63 0.84
CA GLU A 202 -21.81 -24.78 1.46
C GLU A 202 -20.87 -25.64 0.61
N LYS A 203 -21.39 -26.78 0.06
CA LYS A 203 -20.60 -27.63 -0.84
C LYS A 203 -20.20 -26.94 -2.14
N THR A 204 -21.04 -26.04 -2.63
CA THR A 204 -20.77 -25.30 -3.87
C THR A 204 -19.81 -24.11 -3.64
N ASN A 205 -19.80 -23.56 -2.41
CA ASN A 205 -19.03 -22.36 -2.05
C ASN A 205 -18.06 -22.68 -0.91
N GLN A 206 -16.85 -23.12 -1.23
CA GLN A 206 -15.81 -23.51 -0.25
C GLN A 206 -15.38 -22.39 0.72
N SER A 207 -15.75 -21.14 0.46
CA SER A 207 -15.42 -19.98 1.31
C SER A 207 -16.53 -19.65 2.32
N VAL A 208 -17.60 -20.43 2.36
CA VAL A 208 -18.76 -20.23 3.26
C VAL A 208 -18.80 -21.35 4.28
N GLU A 209 -18.89 -20.99 5.55
CA GLU A 209 -19.13 -21.89 6.67
C GLU A 209 -20.47 -21.54 7.30
N ILE A 210 -21.36 -22.51 7.45
CA ILE A 210 -22.70 -22.32 8.01
C ILE A 210 -22.80 -23.06 9.33
N LEU A 211 -23.01 -22.31 10.41
CA LEU A 211 -23.20 -22.86 11.75
C LEU A 211 -24.64 -22.68 12.17
N TYR A 212 -25.26 -23.76 12.65
CA TYR A 212 -26.58 -23.69 13.26
C TYR A 212 -26.49 -23.14 14.68
N ILE A 213 -27.27 -22.08 14.94
CA ILE A 213 -27.40 -21.43 16.25
C ILE A 213 -28.87 -21.62 16.63
N GLY A 214 -29.19 -22.72 17.23
CA GLY A 214 -30.57 -23.06 17.70
C GLY A 214 -30.87 -22.55 19.09
#